data_9ebd0b68a637c0171948e1f7bcb4af21
#
_entry.id   9ebd0b68a637c0171948e1f7bcb4af21
#
_cell.length_a   1.000
_cell.length_b   1.000
_cell.length_c   1.000
_cell.angle_alpha   90.00
_cell.angle_beta   90.00
_cell.angle_gamma   90.00
#
_symmetry.space_group_name_H-M   'P 1'
#
loop_
_entity.id
_entity.type
_entity.pdbx_description
1 polymer ?
#
loop_
_entity_poly.entity_id
_entity_poly.type
_entity_poly.pdbx_seq_one_letter_code
_entity_poly.pdbx_strand_id
1 'polypeptide(L)'
;MLDDIPITIQKSKKIKTLSLNITPSLEVILKMPDSCPQARASAFLKEQEAWLKKTLLAMQEKYSLLHSRLNTYKDKILVFDEVKNANDYTLTDLKKILKTYLERKLPLIAQKMQTSYTHFSVRNNAKVLGSCSYHNRLSFALLLICAQKEAIDYVIIHELAHTIHKNHSQNFWRCVKTFCPNYRALREHLKQKVVFYTQLLKQLQP
;
A
#
# COMPACT_ATOMS: atom_id res chain seq x y z
N MET A 1 5.29 1.67 33.04
CA MET A 1 6.21 0.51 33.03
C MET A 1 5.89 -0.35 31.83
N LEU A 2 6.79 -1.17 31.32
CA LEU A 2 6.55 -2.10 30.17
C LEU A 2 5.63 -3.26 30.57
N ASP A 3 5.33 -3.41 31.85
CA ASP A 3 4.60 -4.54 32.45
C ASP A 3 3.16 -4.68 31.89
N ASP A 4 2.60 -3.62 31.31
CA ASP A 4 1.24 -3.62 30.76
C ASP A 4 1.19 -3.93 29.25
N ILE A 5 2.36 -4.06 28.58
CA ILE A 5 2.41 -4.33 27.15
C ILE A 5 2.83 -5.78 26.92
N PRO A 6 1.93 -6.65 26.40
CA PRO A 6 2.30 -8.02 26.11
C PRO A 6 3.36 -8.08 25.00
N ILE A 7 4.53 -8.64 25.33
CA ILE A 7 5.65 -8.77 24.40
C ILE A 7 5.87 -10.25 24.10
N THR A 8 5.70 -10.63 22.83
CA THR A 8 6.02 -11.98 22.35
C THR A 8 7.51 -12.07 22.04
N ILE A 9 8.21 -13.01 22.65
CA ILE A 9 9.64 -13.23 22.42
C ILE A 9 9.84 -14.30 21.34
N GLN A 10 10.51 -13.94 20.26
CA GLN A 10 10.90 -14.84 19.18
C GLN A 10 12.42 -15.06 19.19
N LYS A 11 12.85 -16.26 19.63
CA LYS A 11 14.26 -16.67 19.62
C LYS A 11 14.60 -17.51 18.38
N SER A 12 15.78 -17.30 17.83
CA SER A 12 16.28 -18.14 16.74
C SER A 12 17.80 -17.99 16.56
N LYS A 13 18.48 -19.09 16.19
CA LYS A 13 19.90 -19.08 15.77
C LYS A 13 20.16 -18.24 14.52
N LYS A 14 19.14 -18.00 13.69
CA LYS A 14 19.23 -17.15 12.49
C LYS A 14 19.19 -15.66 12.78
N ILE A 15 18.70 -15.26 13.94
CA ILE A 15 18.62 -13.86 14.38
C ILE A 15 19.99 -13.49 14.96
N LYS A 16 20.61 -12.43 14.42
CA LYS A 16 21.94 -11.97 14.84
C LYS A 16 21.90 -10.78 15.80
N THR A 17 20.79 -10.02 15.80
CA THR A 17 20.66 -8.77 16.57
C THR A 17 19.29 -8.71 17.25
N LEU A 18 19.22 -7.99 18.38
CA LEU A 18 17.95 -7.65 19.02
C LEU A 18 17.16 -6.68 18.12
N SER A 19 15.89 -6.96 17.92
CA SER A 19 14.98 -6.03 17.22
C SER A 19 13.58 -6.12 17.79
N LEU A 20 12.93 -4.96 17.89
CA LEU A 20 11.55 -4.83 18.34
C LEU A 20 10.67 -4.48 17.16
N ASN A 21 9.61 -5.25 16.95
CA ASN A 21 8.68 -5.08 15.85
C ASN A 21 7.26 -4.96 16.40
N ILE A 22 6.45 -4.09 15.82
CA ILE A 22 5.02 -4.00 16.09
C ILE A 22 4.29 -4.48 14.83
N THR A 23 3.44 -5.49 14.97
CA THR A 23 2.64 -6.00 13.87
C THR A 23 1.48 -5.06 13.54
N PRO A 24 0.86 -5.18 12.36
CA PRO A 24 -0.38 -4.45 12.05
C PRO A 24 -1.55 -4.75 13.03
N SER A 25 -1.52 -5.89 13.72
CA SER A 25 -2.47 -6.25 14.79
C SER A 25 -2.09 -5.70 16.16
N LEU A 26 -1.10 -4.79 16.23
CA LEU A 26 -0.58 -4.17 17.46
C LEU A 26 0.14 -5.14 18.40
N GLU A 27 0.50 -6.34 17.93
CA GLU A 27 1.32 -7.27 18.71
C GLU A 27 2.77 -6.79 18.72
N VAL A 28 3.41 -6.81 19.89
CA VAL A 28 4.82 -6.45 20.03
C VAL A 28 5.65 -7.72 20.03
N ILE A 29 6.60 -7.82 19.09
CA ILE A 29 7.48 -8.97 18.93
C ILE A 29 8.93 -8.53 19.16
N LEU A 30 9.56 -9.07 20.21
CA LEU A 30 11.00 -8.99 20.43
C LEU A 30 11.67 -10.16 19.73
N LYS A 31 12.44 -9.87 18.68
CA LYS A 31 13.31 -10.88 18.03
C LYS A 31 14.69 -10.85 18.66
N MET A 32 15.20 -12.01 19.07
CA MET A 32 16.49 -12.10 19.74
C MET A 32 17.27 -13.37 19.34
N PRO A 33 18.62 -13.31 19.32
CA PRO A 33 19.44 -14.52 19.17
C PRO A 33 19.20 -15.51 20.31
N ASP A 34 19.29 -16.82 20.03
CA ASP A 34 19.17 -17.85 21.07
C ASP A 34 20.22 -17.69 22.18
N SER A 35 21.41 -17.22 21.83
CA SER A 35 22.52 -16.99 22.76
C SER A 35 22.43 -15.68 23.55
N CYS A 36 21.41 -14.88 23.33
CA CYS A 36 21.29 -13.57 23.98
C CYS A 36 20.86 -13.73 25.45
N PRO A 37 21.63 -13.22 26.42
CA PRO A 37 21.27 -13.25 27.83
C PRO A 37 19.97 -12.47 28.11
N GLN A 38 19.16 -12.97 29.03
CA GLN A 38 17.89 -12.32 29.45
C GLN A 38 18.10 -10.88 29.91
N ALA A 39 19.18 -10.64 30.68
CA ALA A 39 19.51 -9.29 31.19
C ALA A 39 19.73 -8.28 30.04
N ARG A 40 20.36 -8.71 28.93
CA ARG A 40 20.57 -7.87 27.76
C ARG A 40 19.25 -7.55 27.03
N ALA A 41 18.36 -8.55 26.93
CA ALA A 41 17.03 -8.34 26.34
C ALA A 41 16.20 -7.35 27.17
N SER A 42 16.22 -7.48 28.51
CA SER A 42 15.55 -6.57 29.42
C SER A 42 16.09 -5.14 29.36
N ALA A 43 17.43 -4.98 29.30
CA ALA A 43 18.05 -3.67 29.12
C ALA A 43 17.64 -3.02 27.79
N PHE A 44 17.66 -3.79 26.69
CA PHE A 44 17.22 -3.32 25.37
C PHE A 44 15.75 -2.88 25.38
N LEU A 45 14.85 -3.65 26.00
CA LEU A 45 13.44 -3.27 26.12
C LEU A 45 13.26 -1.97 26.90
N LYS A 46 14.02 -1.76 27.96
CA LYS A 46 14.00 -0.53 28.78
C LYS A 46 14.47 0.68 27.95
N GLU A 47 15.52 0.52 27.15
CA GLU A 47 16.01 1.56 26.24
C GLU A 47 14.95 1.92 25.17
N GLN A 48 14.18 0.93 24.69
CA GLN A 48 13.17 1.13 23.66
C GLN A 48 11.78 1.51 24.20
N GLU A 49 11.59 1.61 25.51
CA GLU A 49 10.28 1.83 26.13
C GLU A 49 9.57 3.08 25.61
N ALA A 50 10.27 4.22 25.57
CA ALA A 50 9.69 5.48 25.10
C ALA A 50 9.28 5.43 23.63
N TRP A 51 10.13 4.83 22.78
CA TRP A 51 9.82 4.62 21.37
C TRP A 51 8.62 3.69 21.19
N LEU A 52 8.59 2.59 21.95
CA LEU A 52 7.52 1.59 21.88
C LEU A 52 6.16 2.19 22.24
N LYS A 53 6.08 2.91 23.38
CA LYS A 53 4.84 3.56 23.83
C LYS A 53 4.36 4.60 22.80
N LYS A 54 5.24 5.47 22.33
CA LYS A 54 4.90 6.48 21.30
C LYS A 54 4.39 5.82 20.01
N THR A 55 5.06 4.76 19.56
CA THR A 55 4.70 4.08 18.32
C THR A 55 3.38 3.35 18.43
N LEU A 56 3.15 2.64 19.56
CA LEU A 56 1.87 1.96 19.83
C LEU A 56 0.71 2.93 19.85
N LEU A 57 0.82 4.06 20.59
CA LEU A 57 -0.22 5.10 20.63
C LEU A 57 -0.55 5.61 19.23
N ALA A 58 0.47 5.97 18.44
CA ALA A 58 0.27 6.47 17.08
C ALA A 58 -0.38 5.41 16.16
N MET A 59 -0.04 4.12 16.36
CA MET A 59 -0.66 3.02 15.60
C MET A 59 -2.11 2.78 16.06
N GLN A 60 -2.41 2.85 17.35
CA GLN A 60 -3.76 2.70 17.90
C GLN A 60 -4.69 3.81 17.40
N GLU A 61 -4.24 5.07 17.44
CA GLU A 61 -4.99 6.21 16.91
C GLU A 61 -5.29 6.04 15.41
N LYS A 62 -4.28 5.65 14.64
CA LYS A 62 -4.45 5.38 13.21
C LYS A 62 -5.42 4.23 12.95
N TYR A 63 -5.38 3.18 13.78
CA TYR A 63 -6.26 2.03 13.67
C TYR A 63 -7.71 2.40 14.02
N SER A 64 -7.94 3.13 15.13
CA SER A 64 -9.27 3.58 15.52
C SER A 64 -9.89 4.52 14.49
N LEU A 65 -9.10 5.45 13.92
CA LEU A 65 -9.54 6.33 12.84
C LEU A 65 -9.91 5.54 11.58
N LEU A 66 -9.12 4.53 11.21
CA LEU A 66 -9.41 3.64 10.08
C LEU A 66 -10.72 2.88 10.30
N HIS A 67 -10.90 2.30 11.49
CA HIS A 67 -12.13 1.56 11.84
C HIS A 67 -13.35 2.46 11.86
N SER A 68 -13.28 3.62 12.50
CA SER A 68 -14.37 4.61 12.49
C SER A 68 -14.77 4.96 11.06
N ARG A 69 -13.79 5.21 10.20
CA ARG A 69 -14.03 5.50 8.79
C ARG A 69 -14.64 4.30 8.04
N LEU A 70 -14.16 3.08 8.26
CA LEU A 70 -14.72 1.88 7.63
C LEU A 70 -16.18 1.65 8.04
N ASN A 71 -16.53 1.95 9.30
CA ASN A 71 -17.91 1.83 9.79
C ASN A 71 -18.87 2.77 9.02
N THR A 72 -18.42 3.95 8.58
CA THR A 72 -19.24 4.86 7.73
C THR A 72 -19.42 4.33 6.31
N TYR A 73 -18.66 3.29 5.94
CA TYR A 73 -18.68 2.64 4.61
C TYR A 73 -19.16 1.19 4.68
N LYS A 74 -19.86 0.77 5.74
CA LYS A 74 -20.27 -0.63 5.96
C LYS A 74 -20.96 -1.26 4.74
N ASP A 75 -21.89 -0.52 4.12
CA ASP A 75 -22.63 -0.96 2.91
C ASP A 75 -22.29 -0.09 1.68
N LYS A 76 -21.08 0.48 1.68
CA LYS A 76 -20.63 1.41 0.65
C LYS A 76 -19.28 1.02 0.10
N ILE A 77 -19.06 1.32 -1.16
CA ILE A 77 -17.80 1.18 -1.86
C ILE A 77 -17.45 2.46 -2.61
N LEU A 78 -16.18 2.70 -2.84
CA LEU A 78 -15.73 3.76 -3.73
C LEU A 78 -15.50 3.21 -5.14
N VAL A 79 -16.08 3.88 -6.12
CA VAL A 79 -15.83 3.63 -7.55
C VAL A 79 -15.42 4.95 -8.17
N PHE A 80 -14.14 5.11 -8.51
CA PHE A 80 -13.53 6.36 -8.96
C PHE A 80 -13.75 7.54 -8.00
N ASP A 81 -13.55 7.28 -6.69
CA ASP A 81 -13.79 8.21 -5.57
C ASP A 81 -15.26 8.59 -5.33
N GLU A 82 -16.20 8.07 -6.11
CA GLU A 82 -17.65 8.22 -5.90
C GLU A 82 -18.17 7.14 -4.98
N VAL A 83 -18.98 7.54 -3.99
CA VAL A 83 -19.62 6.60 -3.06
C VAL A 83 -20.77 5.88 -3.76
N LYS A 84 -20.74 4.54 -3.76
CA LYS A 84 -21.76 3.65 -4.33
C LYS A 84 -22.23 2.66 -3.26
N ASN A 85 -23.37 2.00 -3.48
CA ASN A 85 -23.84 0.89 -2.65
C ASN A 85 -22.94 -0.35 -2.93
N ALA A 86 -22.38 -0.93 -1.89
CA ALA A 86 -21.47 -2.09 -2.03
C ALA A 86 -22.19 -3.34 -2.57
N ASN A 87 -23.49 -3.49 -2.28
CA ASN A 87 -24.30 -4.64 -2.73
C ASN A 87 -24.52 -4.67 -4.25
N ASP A 88 -24.31 -3.55 -4.95
CA ASP A 88 -24.47 -3.45 -6.40
C ASP A 88 -23.24 -3.96 -7.17
N TYR A 89 -22.16 -4.33 -6.46
CA TYR A 89 -20.87 -4.68 -7.08
C TYR A 89 -20.26 -5.94 -6.49
N THR A 90 -19.78 -6.80 -7.36
CA THR A 90 -18.81 -7.85 -7.01
C THR A 90 -17.38 -7.37 -7.30
N LEU A 91 -16.39 -8.07 -6.75
CA LEU A 91 -14.98 -7.81 -7.10
C LEU A 91 -14.72 -7.99 -8.61
N THR A 92 -15.48 -8.87 -9.27
CA THR A 92 -15.41 -9.10 -10.72
C THR A 92 -15.90 -7.88 -11.49
N ASP A 93 -17.01 -7.27 -11.05
CA ASP A 93 -17.56 -6.06 -11.67
C ASP A 93 -16.58 -4.89 -11.53
N LEU A 94 -16.05 -4.67 -10.33
CA LEU A 94 -15.06 -3.63 -10.08
C LEU A 94 -13.81 -3.83 -10.93
N LYS A 95 -13.36 -5.07 -11.08
CA LYS A 95 -12.23 -5.42 -11.94
C LYS A 95 -12.51 -5.12 -13.41
N LYS A 96 -13.71 -5.42 -13.88
CA LYS A 96 -14.16 -5.11 -15.25
C LYS A 96 -14.20 -3.60 -15.49
N ILE A 97 -14.77 -2.84 -14.55
CA ILE A 97 -14.86 -1.38 -14.63
C ILE A 97 -13.47 -0.76 -14.70
N LEU A 98 -12.56 -1.13 -13.79
CA LEU A 98 -11.18 -0.64 -13.81
C LEU A 98 -10.46 -1.04 -15.10
N LYS A 99 -10.63 -2.28 -15.56
CA LYS A 99 -10.02 -2.78 -16.80
C LYS A 99 -10.48 -1.95 -18.00
N THR A 100 -11.77 -1.68 -18.14
CA THR A 100 -12.33 -0.84 -19.21
C THR A 100 -11.76 0.59 -19.15
N TYR A 101 -11.58 1.17 -17.97
CA TYR A 101 -10.92 2.46 -17.82
C TYR A 101 -9.48 2.43 -18.31
N LEU A 102 -8.72 1.42 -17.89
CA LEU A 102 -7.32 1.22 -18.30
C LEU A 102 -7.19 0.98 -19.81
N GLU A 103 -8.06 0.18 -20.41
CA GLU A 103 -8.10 -0.08 -21.87
C GLU A 103 -8.25 1.20 -22.70
N ARG A 104 -8.99 2.18 -22.17
CA ARG A 104 -9.17 3.47 -22.82
C ARG A 104 -8.00 4.43 -22.57
N LYS A 105 -7.45 4.44 -21.36
CA LYS A 105 -6.46 5.44 -20.93
C LYS A 105 -5.01 5.08 -21.27
N LEU A 106 -4.65 3.80 -21.12
CA LEU A 106 -3.28 3.34 -21.36
C LEU A 106 -2.75 3.69 -22.77
N PRO A 107 -3.48 3.39 -23.86
CA PRO A 107 -2.99 3.73 -25.22
C PRO A 107 -2.78 5.23 -25.40
N LEU A 108 -3.70 6.05 -24.89
CA LEU A 108 -3.64 7.51 -25.02
C LEU A 108 -2.44 8.11 -24.27
N ILE A 109 -2.17 7.61 -23.07
CA ILE A 109 -1.04 8.08 -22.27
C ILE A 109 0.28 7.55 -22.84
N ALA A 110 0.33 6.28 -23.27
CA ALA A 110 1.50 5.69 -23.89
C ALA A 110 1.90 6.46 -25.18
N GLN A 111 0.93 6.82 -26.02
CA GLN A 111 1.15 7.65 -27.22
C GLN A 111 1.73 9.02 -26.85
N LYS A 112 1.14 9.72 -25.86
CA LYS A 112 1.65 11.00 -25.37
C LYS A 112 3.08 10.91 -24.83
N MET A 113 3.40 9.81 -24.15
CA MET A 113 4.73 9.54 -23.61
C MET A 113 5.71 8.98 -24.64
N GLN A 114 5.28 8.75 -25.89
CA GLN A 114 6.07 8.15 -26.96
C GLN A 114 6.71 6.82 -26.54
N THR A 115 5.94 5.98 -25.85
CA THR A 115 6.37 4.68 -25.36
C THR A 115 5.33 3.59 -25.64
N SER A 116 5.72 2.34 -25.40
CA SER A 116 4.85 1.18 -25.63
C SER A 116 4.94 0.17 -24.48
N TYR A 117 3.88 -0.60 -24.34
CA TYR A 117 3.79 -1.74 -23.41
C TYR A 117 3.28 -2.96 -24.18
N THR A 118 3.58 -4.16 -23.69
CA THR A 118 3.21 -5.42 -24.38
C THR A 118 1.82 -5.93 -23.96
N HIS A 119 1.50 -5.79 -22.68
CA HIS A 119 0.24 -6.29 -22.10
C HIS A 119 0.01 -5.62 -20.76
N PHE A 120 -1.25 -5.56 -20.32
CA PHE A 120 -1.57 -5.18 -18.94
C PHE A 120 -2.55 -6.15 -18.27
N SER A 121 -2.55 -6.14 -16.94
CA SER A 121 -3.45 -6.95 -16.11
C SER A 121 -3.89 -6.18 -14.87
N VAL A 122 -5.06 -6.57 -14.32
CA VAL A 122 -5.54 -6.09 -13.02
C VAL A 122 -5.47 -7.24 -12.01
N ARG A 123 -4.81 -7.02 -10.87
CA ARG A 123 -4.62 -8.02 -9.80
C ARG A 123 -5.40 -7.64 -8.54
N ASN A 124 -6.08 -8.61 -7.95
CA ASN A 124 -6.86 -8.40 -6.72
C ASN A 124 -5.96 -8.17 -5.49
N ASN A 125 -4.96 -9.03 -5.30
CA ASN A 125 -4.06 -9.00 -4.13
C ASN A 125 -2.68 -8.47 -4.53
N ALA A 126 -2.57 -7.18 -4.79
CA ALA A 126 -1.32 -6.55 -5.13
C ALA A 126 -0.69 -5.87 -3.90
N LYS A 127 0.58 -6.16 -3.64
CA LYS A 127 1.38 -5.46 -2.61
C LYS A 127 1.77 -4.04 -3.03
N VAL A 128 1.67 -3.75 -4.31
CA VAL A 128 2.02 -2.46 -4.94
C VAL A 128 0.88 -2.00 -5.83
N LEU A 129 0.74 -0.69 -6.03
CA LEU A 129 -0.32 -0.09 -6.84
C LEU A 129 -0.21 -0.43 -8.32
N GLY A 130 1.00 -0.52 -8.83
CA GLY A 130 1.32 -0.94 -10.17
C GLY A 130 2.68 -1.62 -10.22
N SER A 131 3.00 -2.21 -11.35
CA SER A 131 4.35 -2.71 -11.65
C SER A 131 4.55 -2.83 -13.16
N CYS A 132 5.79 -2.58 -13.61
CA CYS A 132 6.25 -2.81 -14.97
C CYS A 132 7.36 -3.87 -14.95
N SER A 133 7.18 -4.96 -15.69
CA SER A 133 8.22 -5.98 -15.82
C SER A 133 9.34 -5.53 -16.77
N TYR A 134 10.45 -6.29 -16.80
CA TYR A 134 11.52 -6.07 -17.76
C TYR A 134 11.02 -6.06 -19.22
N HIS A 135 10.05 -6.92 -19.55
CA HIS A 135 9.44 -7.03 -20.87
C HIS A 135 8.25 -6.07 -21.09
N ASN A 136 8.17 -4.97 -20.35
CA ASN A 136 7.13 -3.95 -20.46
C ASN A 136 5.69 -4.50 -20.28
N ARG A 137 5.53 -5.57 -19.49
CA ARG A 137 4.20 -6.02 -19.05
C ARG A 137 3.81 -5.21 -17.82
N LEU A 138 2.64 -4.57 -17.91
CA LEU A 138 2.11 -3.73 -16.84
C LEU A 138 1.14 -4.52 -15.96
N SER A 139 1.06 -4.17 -14.70
CA SER A 139 0.02 -4.69 -13.83
C SER A 139 -0.45 -3.61 -12.85
N PHE A 140 -1.75 -3.59 -12.57
CA PHE A 140 -2.40 -2.59 -11.73
C PHE A 140 -3.17 -3.30 -10.60
N ALA A 141 -3.15 -2.70 -9.41
CA ALA A 141 -3.90 -3.21 -8.28
C ALA A 141 -5.39 -2.87 -8.43
N LEU A 142 -6.28 -3.81 -8.13
CA LEU A 142 -7.73 -3.58 -8.15
C LEU A 142 -8.14 -2.43 -7.23
N LEU A 143 -7.45 -2.24 -6.11
CA LEU A 143 -7.76 -1.16 -5.17
C LEU A 143 -7.72 0.26 -5.78
N LEU A 144 -7.08 0.43 -6.95
CA LEU A 144 -7.09 1.69 -7.69
C LEU A 144 -8.50 2.10 -8.12
N ILE A 145 -9.46 1.16 -8.24
CA ILE A 145 -10.86 1.50 -8.53
C ILE A 145 -11.45 2.46 -7.50
N CYS A 146 -10.96 2.41 -6.25
CA CYS A 146 -11.41 3.29 -5.18
C CYS A 146 -10.85 4.72 -5.27
N ALA A 147 -9.82 4.93 -6.09
CA ALA A 147 -9.15 6.21 -6.21
C ALA A 147 -9.80 7.12 -7.27
N GLN A 148 -9.59 8.43 -7.13
CA GLN A 148 -9.94 9.38 -8.19
C GLN A 148 -9.18 9.08 -9.48
N LYS A 149 -9.78 9.39 -10.62
CA LYS A 149 -9.24 9.07 -11.95
C LYS A 149 -7.85 9.66 -12.18
N GLU A 150 -7.60 10.87 -11.69
CA GLU A 150 -6.29 11.54 -11.79
C GLU A 150 -5.19 10.76 -11.07
N ALA A 151 -5.52 10.13 -9.94
CA ALA A 151 -4.57 9.29 -9.20
C ALA A 151 -4.29 7.98 -9.94
N ILE A 152 -5.29 7.42 -10.64
CA ILE A 152 -5.10 6.25 -11.52
C ILE A 152 -4.23 6.63 -12.72
N ASP A 153 -4.51 7.77 -13.36
CA ASP A 153 -3.71 8.28 -14.48
C ASP A 153 -2.24 8.51 -14.07
N TYR A 154 -2.00 9.01 -12.84
CA TYR A 154 -0.64 9.08 -12.28
C TYR A 154 0.03 7.70 -12.19
N VAL A 155 -0.67 6.67 -11.71
CA VAL A 155 -0.10 5.31 -11.64
C VAL A 155 0.17 4.77 -13.04
N ILE A 156 -0.70 5.02 -14.02
CA ILE A 156 -0.45 4.66 -15.43
C ILE A 156 0.83 5.33 -15.93
N ILE A 157 1.00 6.64 -15.72
CA ILE A 157 2.20 7.39 -16.13
C ILE A 157 3.44 6.84 -15.44
N HIS A 158 3.35 6.48 -14.14
CA HIS A 158 4.45 5.89 -13.38
C HIS A 158 4.91 4.56 -13.98
N GLU A 159 3.97 3.67 -14.27
CA GLU A 159 4.29 2.35 -14.84
C GLU A 159 4.78 2.45 -16.30
N LEU A 160 4.24 3.37 -17.08
CA LEU A 160 4.74 3.65 -18.42
C LEU A 160 6.14 4.29 -18.38
N ALA A 161 6.45 5.14 -17.40
CA ALA A 161 7.80 5.68 -17.24
C ALA A 161 8.84 4.57 -16.98
N HIS A 162 8.43 3.44 -16.39
CA HIS A 162 9.29 2.26 -16.23
C HIS A 162 9.58 1.51 -17.53
N THR A 163 8.84 1.74 -18.59
CA THR A 163 9.20 1.19 -19.91
C THR A 163 10.44 1.89 -20.49
N ILE A 164 10.67 3.16 -20.08
CA ILE A 164 11.80 4.00 -20.51
C ILE A 164 12.95 3.94 -19.49
N HIS A 165 12.63 4.05 -18.19
CA HIS A 165 13.57 4.10 -17.08
C HIS A 165 13.26 3.00 -16.06
N LYS A 166 14.05 1.93 -16.02
CA LYS A 166 13.79 0.75 -15.17
C LYS A 166 13.97 0.98 -13.67
N ASN A 167 14.55 2.11 -13.26
CA ASN A 167 14.76 2.49 -11.86
C ASN A 167 14.19 3.88 -11.59
N HIS A 168 14.00 4.22 -10.31
CA HIS A 168 13.47 5.53 -9.87
C HIS A 168 14.57 6.61 -9.83
N SER A 169 15.40 6.70 -10.88
CA SER A 169 16.44 7.72 -11.03
C SER A 169 15.85 9.13 -11.17
N GLN A 170 16.72 10.15 -11.20
CA GLN A 170 16.30 11.53 -11.47
C GLN A 170 15.62 11.67 -12.83
N ASN A 171 16.09 10.95 -13.86
CA ASN A 171 15.47 10.96 -15.19
C ASN A 171 14.07 10.34 -15.19
N PHE A 172 13.86 9.26 -14.42
CA PHE A 172 12.53 8.69 -14.21
C PHE A 172 11.56 9.74 -13.64
N TRP A 173 11.94 10.40 -12.54
CA TRP A 173 11.06 11.40 -11.91
C TRP A 173 10.85 12.64 -12.77
N ARG A 174 11.84 13.02 -13.58
CA ARG A 174 11.69 14.09 -14.59
C ARG A 174 10.65 13.68 -15.65
N CYS A 175 10.73 12.46 -16.18
CA CYS A 175 9.75 11.92 -17.10
C CYS A 175 8.34 11.93 -16.48
N VAL A 176 8.15 11.38 -15.28
CA VAL A 176 6.85 11.41 -14.58
C VAL A 176 6.34 12.84 -14.41
N LYS A 177 7.19 13.78 -13.98
CA LYS A 177 6.81 15.20 -13.78
C LYS A 177 6.34 15.88 -15.05
N THR A 178 6.93 15.55 -16.19
CA THR A 178 6.56 16.11 -17.50
C THR A 178 5.10 15.79 -17.85
N PHE A 179 4.64 14.57 -17.58
CA PHE A 179 3.29 14.12 -17.93
C PHE A 179 2.28 14.22 -16.79
N CYS A 180 2.77 14.36 -15.55
CA CYS A 180 1.96 14.53 -14.34
C CYS A 180 2.65 15.53 -13.39
N PRO A 181 2.49 16.85 -13.57
CA PRO A 181 3.18 17.86 -12.76
C PRO A 181 2.88 17.76 -11.26
N ASN A 182 1.67 17.38 -10.90
CA ASN A 182 1.19 17.21 -9.52
C ASN A 182 1.42 15.80 -8.93
N TYR A 183 2.28 14.98 -9.53
CA TYR A 183 2.51 13.58 -9.15
C TYR A 183 2.83 13.38 -7.67
N ARG A 184 3.51 14.35 -7.03
CA ARG A 184 3.89 14.26 -5.60
C ARG A 184 2.66 14.25 -4.70
N ALA A 185 1.69 15.13 -4.96
CA ALA A 185 0.44 15.18 -4.20
C ALA A 185 -0.39 13.90 -4.40
N LEU A 186 -0.52 13.42 -5.65
CA LEU A 186 -1.25 12.20 -5.98
C LEU A 186 -0.60 10.97 -5.35
N ARG A 187 0.73 10.88 -5.39
CA ARG A 187 1.49 9.81 -4.74
C ARG A 187 1.27 9.77 -3.23
N GLU A 188 1.36 10.92 -2.58
CA GLU A 188 1.14 11.00 -1.13
C GLU A 188 -0.31 10.69 -0.76
N HIS A 189 -1.27 11.19 -1.52
CA HIS A 189 -2.69 10.85 -1.35
C HIS A 189 -2.92 9.34 -1.43
N LEU A 190 -2.41 8.66 -2.47
CA LEU A 190 -2.54 7.21 -2.63
C LEU A 190 -1.89 6.46 -1.47
N LYS A 191 -0.70 6.87 -1.03
CA LYS A 191 0.01 6.27 0.10
C LYS A 191 -0.81 6.31 1.39
N GLN A 192 -1.49 7.43 1.65
CA GLN A 192 -2.37 7.59 2.82
C GLN A 192 -3.65 6.75 2.72
N LYS A 193 -4.15 6.51 1.50
CA LYS A 193 -5.44 5.83 1.26
C LYS A 193 -5.33 4.33 1.03
N VAL A 194 -4.17 3.81 0.65
CA VAL A 194 -3.95 2.40 0.27
C VAL A 194 -4.54 1.41 1.29
N VAL A 195 -4.32 1.64 2.59
CA VAL A 195 -4.82 0.74 3.64
C VAL A 195 -6.35 0.78 3.69
N PHE A 196 -6.94 1.96 3.62
CA PHE A 196 -8.39 2.15 3.61
C PHE A 196 -9.04 1.48 2.38
N TYR A 197 -8.52 1.72 1.18
CA TYR A 197 -9.02 1.09 -0.05
C TYR A 197 -8.90 -0.43 -0.03
N THR A 198 -7.81 -0.95 0.54
CA THR A 198 -7.61 -2.40 0.72
C THR A 198 -8.68 -3.00 1.63
N GLN A 199 -9.01 -2.34 2.74
CA GLN A 199 -10.03 -2.82 3.68
C GLN A 199 -11.45 -2.69 3.08
N LEU A 200 -11.73 -1.63 2.33
CA LEU A 200 -13.02 -1.49 1.61
C LEU A 200 -13.25 -2.68 0.67
N LEU A 201 -12.26 -3.05 -0.13
CA LEU A 201 -12.40 -4.18 -1.06
C LEU A 201 -12.53 -5.53 -0.34
N LYS A 202 -11.92 -5.68 0.85
CA LYS A 202 -12.07 -6.91 1.64
C LYS A 202 -13.49 -7.13 2.12
N GLN A 203 -14.28 -6.08 2.33
CA GLN A 203 -15.69 -6.20 2.73
C GLN A 203 -16.55 -6.86 1.64
N LEU A 204 -16.10 -6.86 0.38
CA LEU A 204 -16.76 -7.53 -0.74
C LEU A 204 -16.30 -8.99 -0.95
N GLN A 205 -15.37 -9.47 -0.11
CA GLN A 205 -14.96 -10.88 -0.13
C GLN A 205 -15.91 -11.69 0.75
N PRO A 206 -16.42 -12.84 0.27
CA PRO A 206 -17.25 -13.74 1.07
C PRO A 206 -16.50 -14.30 2.27
#